data_90a835bc872ce5b44a378f1a2dc3ee33
#
_entry.id   90a835bc872ce5b44a378f1a2dc3ee33
#
_cell.length_a   1.000
_cell.length_b   1.000
_cell.length_c   1.000
_cell.angle_alpha   90.00
_cell.angle_beta   90.00
_cell.angle_gamma   90.00
#
_symmetry.space_group_name_H-M   'P 1'
#
loop_
_entity.id
_entity.type
_entity.pdbx_description
1 polymer ?
#
loop_
_entity_poly.entity_id
_entity_poly.type
_entity_poly.pdbx_seq_one_letter_code
_entity_poly.pdbx_strand_id
1 'polypeptide(L)'
;ERFDVSSKVGYVFKDMPYQSIGFQNAFNSHNQKSYFGLNQYNIKQSSFYSNLIFNSIISNTMHKFATGLNFTYDKYQEFVNVNDYSRIDNSVGAFFEYTYDNDSNFSLVAGGRVDNHNRLGTFITPRLHIRYNPWEKGVLRVSAGRGKRSANIFAENQPLFASARTFEILDTNGKIYGLDPEIAWNYGLSFNQKFTIFERSA
;
A
#
# COMPACT_ATOMS: atom_id res chain seq x y z
N GLU A 1 -2.66 -15.80 17.46
CA GLU A 1 -2.16 -14.70 18.31
C GLU A 1 -1.64 -13.58 17.41
N ARG A 2 -1.87 -12.32 17.82
CA ARG A 2 -1.42 -11.15 17.08
C ARG A 2 -0.90 -10.08 18.05
N PHE A 3 0.20 -9.45 17.66
CA PHE A 3 0.81 -8.32 18.35
C PHE A 3 1.15 -7.23 17.33
N ASP A 4 0.73 -5.99 17.60
CA ASP A 4 0.98 -4.83 16.74
C ASP A 4 1.52 -3.68 17.61
N VAL A 5 2.56 -3.02 17.13
CA VAL A 5 3.09 -1.79 17.72
C VAL A 5 3.50 -0.82 16.61
N SER A 6 3.23 0.46 16.82
CA SER A 6 3.64 1.51 15.88
C SER A 6 4.11 2.74 16.62
N SER A 7 5.01 3.47 15.98
CA SER A 7 5.47 4.78 16.44
C SER A 7 5.51 5.77 15.29
N LYS A 8 5.24 7.03 15.61
CA LYS A 8 5.32 8.14 14.67
C LYS A 8 5.93 9.34 15.38
N VAL A 9 7.01 9.86 14.81
CA VAL A 9 7.69 11.08 15.29
C VAL A 9 7.76 12.04 14.12
N GLY A 10 7.47 13.32 14.38
CA GLY A 10 7.54 14.36 13.38
C GLY A 10 8.16 15.64 13.94
N TYR A 11 8.84 16.37 13.08
CA TYR A 11 9.41 17.66 13.37
C TYR A 11 8.99 18.67 12.30
N VAL A 12 8.51 19.83 12.73
CA VAL A 12 8.17 20.97 11.87
C VAL A 12 9.25 22.05 12.09
N PHE A 13 9.82 22.55 11.00
CA PHE A 13 10.89 23.54 11.05
C PHE A 13 10.31 24.91 11.48
N LYS A 14 10.88 25.50 12.55
CA LYS A 14 10.36 26.74 13.14
C LYS A 14 10.30 27.91 12.15
N ASP A 15 11.36 28.05 11.35
CA ASP A 15 11.51 29.17 10.40
C ASP A 15 10.86 28.90 9.05
N MET A 16 10.39 27.66 8.84
CA MET A 16 9.76 27.17 7.62
C MET A 16 8.56 26.28 7.97
N PRO A 17 7.43 26.83 8.42
CA PRO A 17 6.30 26.07 8.96
C PRO A 17 5.64 25.13 7.94
N TYR A 18 5.92 25.29 6.65
CA TYR A 18 5.48 24.39 5.59
C TYR A 18 6.40 23.20 5.37
N GLN A 19 7.55 23.17 6.05
CA GLN A 19 8.48 22.06 5.98
C GLN A 19 8.36 21.16 7.20
N SER A 20 8.31 19.88 6.96
CA SER A 20 8.29 18.90 8.04
C SER A 20 9.00 17.62 7.62
N ILE A 21 9.59 16.96 8.61
CA ILE A 21 10.13 15.61 8.47
C ILE A 21 9.38 14.69 9.43
N GLY A 22 8.98 13.53 8.95
CA GLY A 22 8.27 12.54 9.75
C GLY A 22 8.93 11.18 9.60
N PHE A 23 9.01 10.46 10.71
CA PHE A 23 9.51 9.09 10.75
C PHE A 23 8.46 8.18 11.37
N GLN A 24 8.08 7.14 10.64
CA GLN A 24 7.05 6.18 11.05
C GLN A 24 7.65 4.79 11.08
N ASN A 25 7.35 4.03 12.13
CA ASN A 25 7.71 2.64 12.23
C ASN A 25 6.48 1.84 12.65
N ALA A 26 6.36 0.63 12.13
CA ALA A 26 5.37 -0.33 12.56
C ALA A 26 5.99 -1.72 12.60
N PHE A 27 5.68 -2.45 13.63
CA PHE A 27 6.00 -3.86 13.77
C PHE A 27 4.72 -4.63 14.05
N ASN A 28 4.53 -5.75 13.35
CA ASN A 28 3.49 -6.69 13.67
C ASN A 28 4.03 -8.12 13.72
N SER A 29 3.41 -8.94 14.55
CA SER A 29 3.66 -10.37 14.62
C SER A 29 2.32 -11.10 14.66
N HIS A 30 2.15 -12.07 13.79
CA HIS A 30 0.97 -12.90 13.69
C HIS A 30 1.36 -14.37 13.73
N ASN A 31 0.66 -15.16 14.56
CA ASN A 31 0.86 -16.60 14.67
C ASN A 31 -0.49 -17.30 14.53
N GLN A 32 -0.63 -18.12 13.51
CA GLN A 32 -1.84 -18.88 13.21
C GLN A 32 -1.50 -20.37 13.05
N LYS A 33 -2.31 -21.21 13.67
CA LYS A 33 -2.31 -22.67 13.48
C LYS A 33 -3.70 -23.08 13.05
N SER A 34 -3.82 -23.73 11.91
CA SER A 34 -5.11 -24.11 11.32
C SER A 34 -5.12 -25.59 10.94
N TYR A 35 -6.25 -26.23 11.16
CA TYR A 35 -6.49 -27.63 10.84
C TYR A 35 -7.75 -27.76 9.97
N PHE A 36 -7.63 -28.49 8.89
CA PHE A 36 -8.71 -28.78 7.96
C PHE A 36 -8.76 -30.29 7.74
N GLY A 37 -9.37 -31.02 8.68
CA GLY A 37 -9.25 -32.49 8.75
C GLY A 37 -7.82 -32.92 9.05
N LEU A 38 -7.18 -33.62 8.12
CA LEU A 38 -5.79 -34.07 8.23
C LEU A 38 -4.77 -33.02 7.72
N ASN A 39 -5.24 -32.00 7.03
CA ASN A 39 -4.37 -30.96 6.50
C ASN A 39 -4.11 -29.89 7.55
N GLN A 40 -2.85 -29.47 7.67
CA GLN A 40 -2.41 -28.43 8.59
C GLN A 40 -1.83 -27.25 7.80
N TYR A 41 -2.21 -26.04 8.20
CA TYR A 41 -1.61 -24.82 7.73
C TYR A 41 -1.18 -23.97 8.92
N ASN A 42 0.11 -23.83 9.09
CA ASN A 42 0.71 -23.08 10.20
C ASN A 42 1.53 -21.94 9.63
N ILE A 43 1.28 -20.71 10.09
CA ILE A 43 2.05 -19.53 9.69
C ILE A 43 2.39 -18.67 10.89
N LYS A 44 3.68 -18.30 10.99
CA LYS A 44 4.13 -17.22 11.85
C LYS A 44 4.76 -16.16 10.97
N GLN A 45 4.16 -14.98 10.95
CA GLN A 45 4.62 -13.81 10.23
C GLN A 45 5.14 -12.77 11.21
N SER A 46 6.27 -12.15 10.90
CA SER A 46 6.77 -10.96 11.58
C SER A 46 7.12 -9.92 10.53
N SER A 47 6.49 -8.76 10.62
CA SER A 47 6.65 -7.67 9.65
C SER A 47 7.17 -6.41 10.33
N PHE A 48 8.12 -5.75 9.69
CA PHE A 48 8.61 -4.44 10.09
C PHE A 48 8.50 -3.48 8.90
N TYR A 49 7.92 -2.32 9.16
CA TYR A 49 7.77 -1.22 8.22
C TYR A 49 8.43 0.03 8.79
N SER A 50 9.19 0.73 7.95
CA SER A 50 9.79 2.02 8.28
C SER A 50 9.59 3.00 7.14
N ASN A 51 9.23 4.25 7.43
CA ASN A 51 8.96 5.27 6.43
C ASN A 51 9.47 6.63 6.91
N LEU A 52 10.34 7.24 6.11
CA LEU A 52 10.83 8.61 6.27
C LEU A 52 10.13 9.49 5.25
N ILE A 53 9.50 10.57 5.70
CA ILE A 53 8.71 11.48 4.87
C ILE A 53 9.23 12.89 5.06
N PHE A 54 9.47 13.61 3.98
CA PHE A 54 9.75 15.03 3.97
C PHE A 54 8.67 15.74 3.17
N ASN A 55 8.04 16.76 3.75
CA ASN A 55 7.06 17.62 3.12
C ASN A 55 7.58 19.04 3.01
N SER A 56 7.30 19.69 1.88
CA SER A 56 7.61 21.10 1.69
C SER A 56 6.72 21.73 0.61
N ILE A 57 6.95 23.02 0.34
CA ILE A 57 6.30 23.77 -0.73
C ILE A 57 7.31 24.18 -1.79
N ILE A 58 6.83 24.45 -3.01
CA ILE A 58 7.60 25.02 -4.10
C ILE A 58 7.07 26.43 -4.35
N SER A 59 7.84 27.46 -3.97
CA SER A 59 7.51 28.87 -4.15
C SER A 59 6.33 29.37 -3.29
N ASN A 60 5.15 28.76 -3.37
CA ASN A 60 3.96 29.18 -2.63
C ASN A 60 3.15 27.97 -2.12
N THR A 61 2.10 28.22 -1.34
CA THR A 61 1.27 27.21 -0.70
C THR A 61 0.38 26.42 -1.66
N MET A 62 0.22 26.87 -2.90
CA MET A 62 -0.51 26.13 -3.93
C MET A 62 0.28 24.93 -4.46
N HIS A 63 1.61 24.97 -4.37
CA HIS A 63 2.51 23.94 -4.86
C HIS A 63 3.19 23.23 -3.70
N LYS A 64 2.73 22.05 -3.35
CA LYS A 64 3.28 21.23 -2.26
C LYS A 64 3.91 19.97 -2.81
N PHE A 65 4.90 19.44 -2.13
CA PHE A 65 5.43 18.12 -2.42
C PHE A 65 5.72 17.32 -1.17
N ALA A 66 5.62 16.02 -1.34
CA ALA A 66 6.06 15.05 -0.36
C ALA A 66 7.04 14.09 -1.02
N THR A 67 8.13 13.78 -0.36
CA THR A 67 9.10 12.78 -0.81
C THR A 67 9.58 11.95 0.37
N GLY A 68 10.10 10.78 0.10
CA GLY A 68 10.59 9.96 1.19
C GLY A 68 11.12 8.62 0.76
N LEU A 69 11.57 7.87 1.78
CA LEU A 69 12.11 6.54 1.67
C LEU A 69 11.30 5.60 2.54
N ASN A 70 11.11 4.39 2.08
CA ASN A 70 10.47 3.35 2.87
C ASN A 70 11.26 2.06 2.82
N PHE A 71 11.12 1.29 3.88
CA PHE A 71 11.67 -0.04 4.02
C PHE A 71 10.60 -0.97 4.58
N THR A 72 10.49 -2.17 3.98
CA THR A 72 9.66 -3.25 4.50
C THR A 72 10.50 -4.50 4.68
N TYR A 73 10.21 -5.23 5.73
CA TYR A 73 10.82 -6.52 6.02
C TYR A 73 9.76 -7.46 6.56
N ASP A 74 9.54 -8.58 5.87
CA ASP A 74 8.56 -9.59 6.23
C ASP A 74 9.24 -10.95 6.34
N LYS A 75 9.17 -11.56 7.51
CA LYS A 75 9.62 -12.91 7.75
C LYS A 75 8.43 -13.83 7.92
N TYR A 76 8.36 -14.84 7.06
CA TYR A 76 7.35 -15.89 7.10
C TYR A 76 8.00 -17.21 7.50
N GLN A 77 7.46 -17.85 8.52
CA GLN A 77 7.66 -19.26 8.85
C GLN A 77 6.34 -19.94 8.50
N GLU A 78 6.28 -20.59 7.33
CA GLU A 78 5.04 -21.06 6.71
C GLU A 78 5.15 -22.55 6.38
N PHE A 79 4.25 -23.33 6.95
CA PHE A 79 4.22 -24.77 6.80
C PHE A 79 2.85 -25.25 6.34
N VAL A 80 2.84 -26.07 5.31
CA VAL A 80 1.67 -26.78 4.84
C VAL A 80 1.94 -28.28 4.99
N ASN A 81 1.30 -28.91 5.95
CA ASN A 81 1.60 -30.29 6.38
C ASN A 81 3.09 -30.41 6.75
N VAL A 82 3.85 -31.18 5.99
CA VAL A 82 5.30 -31.41 6.19
C VAL A 82 6.18 -30.48 5.33
N ASN A 83 5.57 -29.70 4.42
CA ASN A 83 6.30 -28.86 3.49
C ASN A 83 6.56 -27.48 4.10
N ASP A 84 7.82 -27.02 3.96
CA ASP A 84 8.28 -25.72 4.45
C ASP A 84 8.32 -24.71 3.29
N TYR A 85 7.58 -23.62 3.43
CA TYR A 85 7.51 -22.48 2.51
C TYR A 85 8.01 -21.19 3.17
N SER A 86 8.82 -21.33 4.19
CA SER A 86 9.39 -20.20 4.94
C SER A 86 10.23 -19.31 4.04
N ARG A 87 10.09 -17.99 4.22
CA ARG A 87 10.80 -17.02 3.39
C ARG A 87 11.01 -15.69 4.12
N ILE A 88 11.94 -14.90 3.57
CA ILE A 88 12.14 -13.51 3.96
C ILE A 88 11.94 -12.65 2.70
N ASP A 89 11.04 -11.70 2.82
CA ASP A 89 10.73 -10.71 1.80
C ASP A 89 11.13 -9.33 2.33
N ASN A 90 11.87 -8.56 1.53
CA ASN A 90 12.22 -7.20 1.88
C ASN A 90 12.17 -6.28 0.66
N SER A 91 11.87 -5.02 0.91
CA SER A 91 11.79 -4.00 -0.12
C SER A 91 12.28 -2.66 0.40
N VAL A 92 13.03 -1.97 -0.45
CA VAL A 92 13.42 -0.56 -0.26
C VAL A 92 12.77 0.23 -1.37
N GLY A 93 12.17 1.36 -1.03
CA GLY A 93 11.50 2.22 -2.00
C GLY A 93 11.74 3.69 -1.74
N ALA A 94 11.56 4.47 -2.79
CA ALA A 94 11.51 5.92 -2.75
C ALA A 94 10.24 6.41 -3.44
N PHE A 95 9.68 7.52 -2.96
CA PHE A 95 8.50 8.11 -3.55
C PHE A 95 8.63 9.62 -3.67
N PHE A 96 7.90 10.15 -4.63
CA PHE A 96 7.68 11.57 -4.81
C PHE A 96 6.21 11.81 -5.15
N GLU A 97 5.62 12.82 -4.51
CA GLU A 97 4.25 13.26 -4.76
C GLU A 97 4.24 14.77 -4.84
N TYR A 98 3.62 15.28 -5.88
CA TYR A 98 3.36 16.70 -6.08
C TYR A 98 1.86 16.96 -5.96
N THR A 99 1.53 18.01 -5.22
CA THR A 99 0.16 18.50 -5.04
C THR A 99 0.08 19.94 -5.51
N TYR A 100 -0.82 20.20 -6.42
CA TYR A 100 -1.25 21.53 -6.81
C TYR A 100 -2.68 21.76 -6.34
N ASP A 101 -2.93 22.86 -5.67
CA ASP A 101 -4.27 23.27 -5.24
C ASP A 101 -4.37 24.79 -5.40
N ASN A 102 -5.30 25.27 -6.24
CA ASN A 102 -5.52 26.70 -6.44
C ASN A 102 -6.47 27.33 -5.41
N ASP A 103 -6.79 26.57 -4.33
CA ASP A 103 -7.70 26.97 -3.25
C ASP A 103 -9.11 27.38 -3.72
N SER A 104 -9.47 27.07 -4.97
CA SER A 104 -10.74 27.44 -5.60
C SER A 104 -11.44 26.22 -6.22
N ASN A 105 -11.16 25.95 -7.45
CA ASN A 105 -11.93 24.98 -8.23
C ASN A 105 -11.10 23.80 -8.76
N PHE A 106 -9.79 23.81 -8.62
CA PHE A 106 -8.93 22.78 -9.17
C PHE A 106 -7.85 22.30 -8.19
N SER A 107 -7.75 21.00 -8.04
CA SER A 107 -6.69 20.35 -7.28
C SER A 107 -6.16 19.13 -8.05
N LEU A 108 -4.85 18.97 -8.07
CA LEU A 108 -4.12 17.89 -8.73
C LEU A 108 -3.14 17.26 -7.74
N VAL A 109 -3.15 15.95 -7.64
CA VAL A 109 -2.11 15.18 -6.97
C VAL A 109 -1.53 14.19 -7.97
N ALA A 110 -0.24 14.31 -8.24
CA ALA A 110 0.49 13.41 -9.11
C ALA A 110 1.72 12.88 -8.39
N GLY A 111 1.94 11.58 -8.44
CA GLY A 111 3.07 10.99 -7.75
C GLY A 111 3.46 9.63 -8.31
N GLY A 112 4.58 9.16 -7.83
CA GLY A 112 5.07 7.83 -8.15
C GLY A 112 5.99 7.31 -7.05
N ARG A 113 6.06 6.00 -7.00
CA ARG A 113 6.93 5.27 -6.08
C ARG A 113 7.70 4.22 -6.87
N VAL A 114 8.96 4.08 -6.57
CA VAL A 114 9.84 3.03 -7.08
C VAL A 114 10.27 2.17 -5.90
N ASP A 115 10.04 0.88 -6.00
CA ASP A 115 10.42 -0.10 -4.99
C ASP A 115 11.33 -1.17 -5.62
N ASN A 116 12.34 -1.58 -4.89
CA ASN A 116 13.17 -2.74 -5.21
C ASN A 116 12.92 -3.82 -4.17
N HIS A 117 12.35 -4.94 -4.61
CA HIS A 117 12.00 -6.08 -3.77
C HIS A 117 12.96 -7.24 -4.06
N ASN A 118 13.46 -7.91 -3.01
CA ASN A 118 14.48 -8.95 -3.13
C ASN A 118 14.09 -10.13 -4.04
N ARG A 119 12.79 -10.45 -4.16
CA ARG A 119 12.29 -11.56 -5.00
C ARG A 119 11.56 -11.13 -6.26
N LEU A 120 10.95 -9.94 -6.26
CA LEU A 120 10.08 -9.46 -7.34
C LEU A 120 10.73 -8.37 -8.20
N GLY A 121 12.00 -8.02 -7.89
CA GLY A 121 12.75 -6.99 -8.60
C GLY A 121 12.19 -5.57 -8.44
N THR A 122 12.55 -4.69 -9.34
CA THR A 122 12.17 -3.28 -9.30
C THR A 122 10.83 -3.04 -10.00
N PHE A 123 10.01 -2.18 -9.40
CA PHE A 123 8.72 -1.79 -9.98
C PHE A 123 8.35 -0.35 -9.65
N ILE A 124 7.49 0.23 -10.49
CA ILE A 124 7.02 1.62 -10.38
C ILE A 124 5.51 1.61 -10.20
N THR A 125 5.02 2.38 -9.23
CA THR A 125 3.60 2.57 -8.95
C THR A 125 3.22 4.05 -9.06
N PRO A 126 2.82 4.52 -10.27
CA PRO A 126 2.33 5.88 -10.46
C PRO A 126 0.91 6.04 -9.91
N ARG A 127 0.58 7.28 -9.52
CA ARG A 127 -0.78 7.68 -9.13
C ARG A 127 -1.10 9.08 -9.58
N LEU A 128 -2.37 9.31 -9.90
CA LEU A 128 -2.92 10.59 -10.31
C LEU A 128 -4.30 10.76 -9.69
N HIS A 129 -4.55 11.93 -9.09
CA HIS A 129 -5.86 12.35 -8.64
C HIS A 129 -6.12 13.79 -9.07
N ILE A 130 -7.25 14.02 -9.70
CA ILE A 130 -7.70 15.34 -10.12
C ILE A 130 -9.07 15.58 -9.49
N ARG A 131 -9.23 16.75 -8.91
CA ARG A 131 -10.52 17.29 -8.47
C ARG A 131 -10.76 18.59 -9.21
N TYR A 132 -11.91 18.71 -9.82
CA TYR A 132 -12.35 19.92 -10.52
C TYR A 132 -13.79 20.26 -10.11
N ASN A 133 -14.01 21.50 -9.70
CA ASN A 133 -15.31 22.04 -9.37
C ASN A 133 -15.72 22.98 -10.51
N PRO A 134 -16.46 22.51 -11.51
CA PRO A 134 -16.88 23.36 -12.64
C PRO A 134 -17.83 24.49 -12.22
N TRP A 135 -18.54 24.33 -11.10
CA TRP A 135 -19.39 25.33 -10.44
C TRP A 135 -19.53 24.99 -8.95
N GLU A 136 -20.08 25.91 -8.14
CA GLU A 136 -20.12 25.79 -6.66
C GLU A 136 -20.70 24.47 -6.13
N LYS A 137 -21.67 23.91 -6.82
CA LYS A 137 -22.38 22.69 -6.37
C LYS A 137 -21.98 21.42 -7.10
N GLY A 138 -21.05 21.52 -8.06
CA GLY A 138 -20.57 20.40 -8.86
C GLY A 138 -19.13 20.03 -8.52
N VAL A 139 -18.83 18.74 -8.37
CA VAL A 139 -17.46 18.23 -8.14
C VAL A 139 -17.22 17.04 -9.06
N LEU A 140 -16.24 17.15 -9.92
CA LEU A 140 -15.71 16.08 -10.76
C LEU A 140 -14.40 15.58 -10.15
N ARG A 141 -14.26 14.26 -10.01
CA ARG A 141 -13.00 13.64 -9.60
C ARG A 141 -12.58 12.58 -10.61
N VAL A 142 -11.31 12.59 -10.92
CA VAL A 142 -10.66 11.57 -11.76
C VAL A 142 -9.49 10.99 -10.99
N SER A 143 -9.34 9.69 -11.03
CA SER A 143 -8.20 9.02 -10.44
C SER A 143 -7.66 7.93 -11.36
N ALA A 144 -6.35 7.75 -11.33
CA ALA A 144 -5.66 6.66 -12.00
C ALA A 144 -4.47 6.22 -11.15
N GLY A 145 -4.21 4.93 -11.11
CA GLY A 145 -3.06 4.42 -10.37
C GLY A 145 -2.75 2.97 -10.72
N ARG A 146 -1.50 2.60 -10.51
CA ARG A 146 -1.01 1.23 -10.65
C ARG A 146 -0.69 0.67 -9.28
N GLY A 147 -1.16 -0.53 -9.01
CA GLY A 147 -0.82 -1.31 -7.82
C GLY A 147 -0.06 -2.58 -8.17
N LYS A 148 0.71 -3.09 -7.22
CA LYS A 148 1.39 -4.38 -7.30
C LYS A 148 1.21 -5.12 -5.97
N ARG A 149 0.94 -6.42 -6.06
CA ARG A 149 0.77 -7.30 -4.89
C ARG A 149 1.42 -8.65 -5.16
N SER A 150 2.06 -9.23 -4.13
CA SER A 150 2.41 -10.64 -4.13
C SER A 150 1.23 -11.46 -3.63
N ALA A 151 0.90 -12.56 -4.33
CA ALA A 151 -0.13 -13.49 -3.88
C ALA A 151 0.36 -14.26 -2.64
N ASN A 152 -0.55 -14.52 -1.71
CA ASN A 152 -0.36 -15.50 -0.64
C ASN A 152 -1.32 -16.68 -0.89
N ILE A 153 -0.86 -17.63 -1.72
CA ILE A 153 -1.72 -18.70 -2.27
C ILE A 153 -2.38 -19.56 -1.20
N PHE A 154 -1.70 -19.79 -0.08
CA PHE A 154 -2.24 -20.64 0.98
C PHE A 154 -3.28 -19.90 1.83
N ALA A 155 -2.97 -18.66 2.25
CA ALA A 155 -3.91 -17.86 3.03
C ALA A 155 -5.17 -17.47 2.25
N GLU A 156 -5.04 -17.23 0.94
CA GLU A 156 -6.15 -16.82 0.06
C GLU A 156 -7.02 -17.99 -0.38
N ASN A 157 -6.52 -19.22 -0.30
CA ASN A 157 -7.21 -20.43 -0.78
C ASN A 157 -7.46 -21.45 0.34
N GLN A 158 -7.66 -21.01 1.57
CA GLN A 158 -7.92 -21.89 2.72
C GLN A 158 -9.02 -22.93 2.50
N PRO A 159 -10.14 -22.66 1.80
CA PRO A 159 -11.17 -23.67 1.55
C PRO A 159 -10.67 -24.91 0.80
N LEU A 160 -9.59 -24.80 0.01
CA LEU A 160 -9.03 -25.94 -0.70
C LEU A 160 -8.39 -26.98 0.24
N PHE A 161 -7.95 -26.57 1.45
CA PHE A 161 -7.42 -27.51 2.46
C PHE A 161 -8.49 -28.45 3.01
N ALA A 162 -9.77 -28.09 2.92
CA ALA A 162 -10.88 -28.98 3.32
C ALA A 162 -11.18 -30.08 2.28
N SER A 163 -10.48 -30.09 1.15
CA SER A 163 -10.61 -31.11 0.10
C SER A 163 -9.50 -32.14 0.17
N ALA A 164 -9.64 -33.23 -0.58
CA ALA A 164 -8.60 -34.26 -0.76
C ALA A 164 -7.47 -33.81 -1.72
N ARG A 165 -7.45 -32.54 -2.16
CA ARG A 165 -6.42 -32.01 -3.04
C ARG A 165 -5.16 -31.67 -2.27
N THR A 166 -4.02 -31.91 -2.86
CA THR A 166 -2.70 -31.53 -2.33
C THR A 166 -2.19 -30.28 -3.06
N PHE A 167 -1.48 -29.43 -2.33
CA PHE A 167 -0.74 -28.31 -2.92
C PHE A 167 0.70 -28.78 -3.17
N GLU A 168 1.17 -28.59 -4.38
CA GLU A 168 2.54 -28.83 -4.75
C GLU A 168 3.07 -27.61 -5.52
N ILE A 169 4.20 -27.09 -5.07
CA ILE A 169 4.94 -26.04 -5.75
C ILE A 169 6.21 -26.67 -6.29
N LEU A 170 6.24 -26.90 -7.60
CA LEU A 170 7.30 -27.67 -8.26
C LEU A 170 8.62 -26.90 -8.30
N ASP A 171 8.58 -25.58 -8.59
CA ASP A 171 9.76 -24.72 -8.65
C ASP A 171 9.39 -23.29 -8.33
N THR A 172 10.17 -22.66 -7.46
CA THR A 172 9.97 -21.26 -7.08
C THR A 172 10.80 -20.30 -7.92
N ASN A 173 11.90 -20.75 -8.52
CA ASN A 173 12.85 -19.91 -9.27
C ASN A 173 13.23 -18.62 -8.51
N GLY A 174 13.29 -18.69 -7.16
CA GLY A 174 13.53 -17.54 -6.28
C GLY A 174 12.36 -16.58 -6.11
N LYS A 175 11.23 -16.78 -6.81
CA LYS A 175 10.01 -16.00 -6.67
C LYS A 175 9.15 -16.50 -5.49
N ILE A 176 8.15 -15.72 -5.12
CA ILE A 176 7.18 -16.10 -4.09
C ILE A 176 6.23 -17.14 -4.71
N TYR A 177 6.30 -18.38 -4.23
CA TYR A 177 5.58 -19.55 -4.76
C TYR A 177 5.75 -19.79 -6.27
N GLY A 178 6.84 -19.30 -6.88
CA GLY A 178 7.06 -19.40 -8.33
C GLY A 178 6.22 -18.42 -9.17
N LEU A 179 5.45 -17.54 -8.54
CA LEU A 179 4.52 -16.65 -9.22
C LEU A 179 5.10 -15.25 -9.47
N ASP A 180 4.69 -14.65 -10.56
CA ASP A 180 4.88 -13.22 -10.80
C ASP A 180 3.88 -12.42 -9.95
N PRO A 181 4.23 -11.18 -9.58
CA PRO A 181 3.32 -10.34 -8.82
C PRO A 181 2.08 -9.96 -9.64
N GLU A 182 0.97 -9.86 -8.96
CA GLU A 182 -0.25 -9.30 -9.54
C GLU A 182 -0.08 -7.81 -9.77
N ILE A 183 -0.45 -7.35 -10.95
CA ILE A 183 -0.42 -5.93 -11.34
C ILE A 183 -1.85 -5.49 -11.63
N ALA A 184 -2.29 -4.43 -10.99
CA ALA A 184 -3.61 -3.85 -11.20
C ALA A 184 -3.48 -2.37 -11.61
N TRP A 185 -4.24 -1.97 -12.62
CA TRP A 185 -4.50 -0.58 -12.94
C TRP A 185 -5.91 -0.24 -12.47
N ASN A 186 -6.01 0.83 -11.69
CA ASN A 186 -7.28 1.33 -11.18
C ASN A 186 -7.57 2.68 -11.81
N TYR A 187 -8.78 2.85 -12.33
CA TYR A 187 -9.28 4.12 -12.86
C TYR A 187 -10.59 4.44 -12.18
N GLY A 188 -10.76 5.68 -11.78
CA GLY A 188 -11.97 6.16 -11.13
C GLY A 188 -12.44 7.47 -11.75
N LEU A 189 -13.76 7.55 -11.96
CA LEU A 189 -14.45 8.77 -12.34
C LEU A 189 -15.64 8.93 -11.41
N SER A 190 -15.79 10.11 -10.82
CA SER A 190 -16.90 10.42 -9.93
C SER A 190 -17.37 11.85 -10.18
N PHE A 191 -18.66 12.01 -10.31
CA PHE A 191 -19.30 13.31 -10.38
C PHE A 191 -20.34 13.43 -9.26
N ASN A 192 -20.24 14.50 -8.47
CA ASN A 192 -21.18 14.82 -7.41
C ASN A 192 -21.81 16.17 -7.68
N GLN A 193 -23.13 16.23 -7.63
CA GLN A 193 -23.90 17.46 -7.75
C GLN A 193 -24.78 17.62 -6.51
N LYS A 194 -24.66 18.74 -5.82
CA LYS A 194 -25.58 19.10 -4.72
C LYS A 194 -26.84 19.79 -5.28
N PHE A 195 -27.99 19.29 -4.90
CA PHE A 195 -29.28 19.88 -5.21
C PHE A 195 -29.92 20.43 -3.94
N THR A 196 -30.64 21.55 -4.08
CA THR A 196 -31.46 22.06 -3.00
C THR A 196 -32.93 21.81 -3.40
N ILE A 197 -33.61 20.93 -2.65
CA ILE A 197 -35.02 20.58 -2.87
C ILE A 197 -35.76 20.95 -1.59
N PHE A 198 -36.76 21.83 -1.69
CA PHE A 198 -37.58 22.32 -0.57
C PHE A 198 -36.74 22.80 0.63
N GLU A 199 -35.74 23.65 0.39
CA GLU A 199 -34.81 24.19 1.39
C GLU A 199 -33.90 23.14 2.11
N ARG A 200 -33.95 21.89 1.68
CA ARG A 200 -33.04 20.83 2.17
C ARG A 200 -31.97 20.55 1.15
N SER A 201 -30.70 20.47 1.60
CA SER A 201 -29.59 20.05 0.76
C SER A 201 -29.56 18.51 0.67
N ALA A 202 -29.55 17.99 -0.52
CA ALA A 202 -29.32 16.57 -0.82
C ALA A 202 -27.98 16.38 -1.55
#